data_ecd960406c5a8194b326f615dc47bdc1
#
_entry.id   ecd960406c5a8194b326f615dc47bdc1
#
_cell.length_a   1.000
_cell.length_b   1.000
_cell.length_c   1.000
_cell.angle_alpha   90.00
_cell.angle_beta   90.00
_cell.angle_gamma   90.00
#
_symmetry.space_group_name_H-M   'P 1'
#
loop_
_entity.id
_entity.type
_entity.pdbx_description
1 polymer ?
#
loop_
_entity_poly.entity_id
_entity_poly.type
_entity_poly.pdbx_seq_one_letter_code
_entity_poly.pdbx_strand_id
1 'polypeptide(L)'
;FNNKTNGITFRRWLLSCNRELAALITEKIGTGYQKDAMELEKLLAFKDDEEFLNDLVKIKREKKEALVAHIKEHEGEELNPDSIFDIQIKRLHEYKRQQMNALYIIHKYLEIKGGKKPARPLTFIFGAKAAPAYVIARDIIHLLLVLQQIINNDPDVKDYMKVVMVENYNVSYAEKLIPACDISEQISLASKEASGTGNMKMML
;
A
#
# COMPACT_ATOMS: atom_id res chain seq x y z
N PHE A 1 -4.31 -13.64 -33.89
CA PHE A 1 -4.09 -13.61 -32.45
C PHE A 1 -4.18 -12.17 -31.97
N ASN A 2 -4.81 -11.91 -30.82
CA ASN A 2 -4.74 -10.64 -30.13
C ASN A 2 -4.46 -10.85 -28.64
N ASN A 3 -3.88 -9.85 -28.01
CA ASN A 3 -3.57 -9.86 -26.58
C ASN A 3 -4.74 -9.26 -25.78
N LYS A 4 -5.01 -9.84 -24.61
CA LYS A 4 -5.96 -9.29 -23.62
C LYS A 4 -5.24 -9.17 -22.28
N THR A 5 -5.10 -7.95 -21.80
CA THR A 5 -4.57 -7.68 -20.45
C THR A 5 -5.69 -7.73 -19.41
N ASN A 6 -5.33 -8.02 -18.16
CA ASN A 6 -6.25 -7.88 -17.04
C ASN A 6 -6.59 -6.40 -16.81
N GLY A 7 -7.73 -6.16 -16.20
CA GLY A 7 -8.17 -4.85 -15.73
C GLY A 7 -8.78 -4.94 -14.34
N ILE A 8 -9.33 -3.83 -13.88
CA ILE A 8 -10.02 -3.71 -12.60
C ILE A 8 -11.40 -3.09 -12.80
N THR A 9 -12.23 -3.12 -11.76
CA THR A 9 -13.56 -2.52 -11.78
C THR A 9 -13.69 -1.47 -10.67
N PHE A 10 -14.29 -0.32 -10.99
CA PHE A 10 -14.67 0.72 -10.02
C PHE A 10 -15.61 0.20 -8.93
N ARG A 11 -16.48 -0.76 -9.23
CA ARG A 11 -17.42 -1.31 -8.25
C ARG A 11 -16.73 -1.82 -7.00
N ARG A 12 -15.64 -2.57 -7.13
CA ARG A 12 -14.90 -3.09 -5.99
C ARG A 12 -13.90 -2.06 -5.45
N TRP A 13 -13.04 -1.55 -6.32
CA TRP A 13 -11.82 -0.86 -5.91
C TRP A 13 -12.01 0.63 -5.61
N LEU A 14 -13.21 1.16 -5.85
CA LEU A 14 -13.60 2.50 -5.44
C LEU A 14 -14.94 2.48 -4.70
N LEU A 15 -16.04 2.08 -5.39
CA LEU A 15 -17.40 2.21 -4.84
C LEU A 15 -17.65 1.33 -3.61
N SER A 16 -16.99 0.17 -3.49
CA SER A 16 -17.16 -0.75 -2.35
C SER A 16 -16.16 -0.50 -1.24
N CYS A 17 -14.86 -0.43 -1.55
CA CYS A 17 -13.80 -0.37 -0.52
C CYS A 17 -13.41 1.04 -0.09
N ASN A 18 -13.78 2.09 -0.87
CA ASN A 18 -13.49 3.50 -0.55
C ASN A 18 -14.72 4.39 -0.79
N ARG A 19 -15.78 4.09 -0.04
CA ARG A 19 -17.11 4.71 -0.23
C ARG A 19 -17.08 6.21 -0.02
N GLU A 20 -16.29 6.69 0.92
CA GLU A 20 -16.18 8.10 1.26
C GLU A 20 -15.53 8.86 0.10
N LEU A 21 -14.45 8.32 -0.49
CA LEU A 21 -13.86 8.90 -1.70
C LEU A 21 -14.84 8.86 -2.89
N ALA A 22 -15.53 7.73 -3.08
CA ALA A 22 -16.53 7.62 -4.13
C ALA A 22 -17.68 8.64 -3.97
N ALA A 23 -18.12 8.89 -2.74
CA ALA A 23 -19.14 9.90 -2.44
C ALA A 23 -18.65 11.30 -2.76
N LEU A 24 -17.44 11.66 -2.32
CA LEU A 24 -16.82 12.96 -2.61
C LEU A 24 -16.66 13.18 -4.12
N ILE A 25 -16.15 12.21 -4.86
CA ILE A 25 -16.04 12.28 -6.33
C ILE A 25 -17.42 12.48 -6.97
N THR A 26 -18.40 11.71 -6.53
CA THR A 26 -19.76 11.77 -7.08
C THR A 26 -20.42 13.14 -6.79
N GLU A 27 -20.19 13.73 -5.64
CA GLU A 27 -20.66 15.06 -5.29
C GLU A 27 -20.09 16.14 -6.23
N LYS A 28 -18.79 16.06 -6.51
CA LYS A 28 -18.08 17.09 -7.31
C LYS A 28 -18.32 16.93 -8.81
N ILE A 29 -18.36 15.73 -9.35
CA ILE A 29 -18.38 15.51 -10.83
C ILE A 29 -19.54 14.62 -11.33
N GLY A 30 -20.42 14.15 -10.43
CA GLY A 30 -21.51 13.25 -10.79
C GLY A 30 -21.05 11.79 -10.94
N THR A 31 -21.92 10.93 -11.46
CA THR A 31 -21.71 9.47 -11.56
C THR A 31 -21.12 8.99 -12.88
N GLY A 32 -20.88 9.89 -13.83
CA GLY A 32 -20.42 9.55 -15.19
C GLY A 32 -19.14 8.71 -15.23
N TYR A 33 -18.19 9.00 -14.31
CA TYR A 33 -16.92 8.28 -14.19
C TYR A 33 -17.07 6.77 -13.95
N GLN A 34 -18.21 6.32 -13.44
CA GLN A 34 -18.46 4.88 -13.21
C GLN A 34 -18.63 4.10 -14.53
N LYS A 35 -18.93 4.80 -15.62
CA LYS A 35 -19.08 4.23 -16.96
C LYS A 35 -17.93 4.61 -17.87
N ASP A 36 -17.41 5.83 -17.72
CA ASP A 36 -16.28 6.36 -18.48
C ASP A 36 -15.24 6.97 -17.52
N ALA A 37 -14.12 6.27 -17.36
CA ALA A 37 -13.03 6.68 -16.48
C ALA A 37 -12.43 8.05 -16.86
N MET A 38 -12.52 8.48 -18.10
CA MET A 38 -12.03 9.80 -18.55
C MET A 38 -12.77 10.95 -17.88
N GLU A 39 -13.97 10.71 -17.38
CA GLU A 39 -14.71 11.71 -16.60
C GLU A 39 -14.01 12.14 -15.30
N LEU A 40 -13.07 11.31 -14.76
CA LEU A 40 -12.25 11.68 -13.60
C LEU A 40 -11.35 12.89 -13.87
N GLU A 41 -11.04 13.22 -15.13
CA GLU A 41 -10.29 14.44 -15.47
C GLU A 41 -11.00 15.70 -15.02
N LYS A 42 -12.32 15.68 -14.84
CA LYS A 42 -13.09 16.81 -14.30
C LYS A 42 -12.66 17.21 -12.88
N LEU A 43 -12.05 16.29 -12.13
CA LEU A 43 -11.49 16.59 -10.80
C LEU A 43 -10.33 17.59 -10.86
N LEU A 44 -9.68 17.78 -12.00
CA LEU A 44 -8.65 18.80 -12.17
C LEU A 44 -9.14 20.21 -11.90
N ALA A 45 -10.46 20.47 -12.05
CA ALA A 45 -11.05 21.76 -11.70
C ALA A 45 -10.96 22.09 -10.19
N PHE A 46 -10.79 21.07 -9.34
CA PHE A 46 -10.71 21.19 -7.89
C PHE A 46 -9.27 21.08 -7.33
N LYS A 47 -8.26 21.08 -8.20
CA LYS A 47 -6.85 20.89 -7.78
C LYS A 47 -6.33 21.92 -6.78
N ASP A 48 -6.89 23.13 -6.78
CA ASP A 48 -6.54 24.24 -5.92
C ASP A 48 -7.68 24.59 -4.92
N ASP A 49 -8.71 23.75 -4.82
CA ASP A 49 -9.82 23.88 -3.88
C ASP A 49 -9.42 23.31 -2.51
N GLU A 50 -9.19 24.20 -1.53
CA GLU A 50 -8.73 23.82 -0.20
C GLU A 50 -9.72 22.91 0.54
N GLU A 51 -11.03 23.11 0.39
CA GLU A 51 -12.05 22.28 1.03
C GLU A 51 -11.98 20.86 0.47
N PHE A 52 -11.96 20.74 -0.85
CA PHE A 52 -11.81 19.42 -1.51
C PHE A 52 -10.52 18.70 -1.12
N LEU A 53 -9.40 19.41 -1.07
CA LEU A 53 -8.11 18.83 -0.67
C LEU A 53 -8.11 18.38 0.79
N ASN A 54 -8.72 19.16 1.69
CA ASN A 54 -8.87 18.79 3.09
C ASN A 54 -9.76 17.56 3.27
N ASP A 55 -10.84 17.44 2.50
CA ASP A 55 -11.70 16.25 2.52
C ASP A 55 -10.93 14.99 2.05
N LEU A 56 -10.10 15.10 1.02
CA LEU A 56 -9.22 14.00 0.58
C LEU A 56 -8.26 13.56 1.71
N VAL A 57 -7.63 14.52 2.39
CA VAL A 57 -6.72 14.24 3.53
C VAL A 57 -7.47 13.54 4.65
N LYS A 58 -8.67 14.01 4.99
CA LYS A 58 -9.53 13.40 6.02
C LYS A 58 -9.91 11.96 5.67
N ILE A 59 -10.39 11.72 4.45
CA ILE A 59 -10.74 10.38 3.98
C ILE A 59 -9.51 9.45 4.06
N LYS A 60 -8.35 9.90 3.59
CA LYS A 60 -7.10 9.12 3.68
C LYS A 60 -6.79 8.79 5.14
N ARG A 61 -6.92 9.75 6.05
CA ARG A 61 -6.69 9.54 7.48
C ARG A 61 -7.61 8.47 8.06
N GLU A 62 -8.91 8.53 7.77
CA GLU A 62 -9.90 7.54 8.21
C GLU A 62 -9.55 6.12 7.72
N LYS A 63 -9.11 5.98 6.46
CA LYS A 63 -8.67 4.68 5.91
C LYS A 63 -7.42 4.15 6.60
N LYS A 64 -6.47 5.01 6.93
CA LYS A 64 -5.25 4.64 7.66
C LYS A 64 -5.59 4.19 9.08
N GLU A 65 -6.45 4.90 9.80
CA GLU A 65 -6.92 4.53 11.15
C GLU A 65 -7.66 3.18 11.15
N ALA A 66 -8.54 2.95 10.16
CA ALA A 66 -9.23 1.68 9.99
C ALA A 66 -8.27 0.52 9.70
N LEU A 67 -7.21 0.74 8.90
CA LEU A 67 -6.17 -0.25 8.65
C LEU A 67 -5.34 -0.52 9.90
N VAL A 68 -4.96 0.50 10.65
CA VAL A 68 -4.22 0.36 11.93
C VAL A 68 -5.00 -0.51 12.91
N ALA A 69 -6.29 -0.24 13.09
CA ALA A 69 -7.16 -1.04 13.95
C ALA A 69 -7.22 -2.51 13.49
N HIS A 70 -7.34 -2.73 12.18
CA HIS A 70 -7.38 -4.07 11.61
C HIS A 70 -6.07 -4.84 11.80
N ILE A 71 -4.91 -4.19 11.57
CA ILE A 71 -3.60 -4.80 11.77
C ILE A 71 -3.37 -5.10 13.26
N LYS A 72 -3.77 -4.20 14.16
CA LYS A 72 -3.68 -4.45 15.60
C LYS A 72 -4.49 -5.68 16.02
N GLU A 73 -5.71 -5.83 15.49
CA GLU A 73 -6.58 -6.97 15.80
C GLU A 73 -6.04 -8.31 15.28
N HIS A 74 -5.44 -8.34 14.08
CA HIS A 74 -5.08 -9.58 13.39
C HIS A 74 -3.61 -9.95 13.50
N GLU A 75 -2.72 -8.94 13.53
CA GLU A 75 -1.27 -9.14 13.57
C GLU A 75 -0.67 -8.80 14.96
N GLY A 76 -1.43 -8.15 15.84
CA GLY A 76 -0.94 -7.68 17.13
C GLY A 76 0.01 -6.49 17.08
N GLU A 77 0.23 -5.90 15.90
CA GLU A 77 1.17 -4.78 15.71
C GLU A 77 0.48 -3.43 15.88
N GLU A 78 1.10 -2.55 16.66
CA GLU A 78 0.65 -1.17 16.83
C GLU A 78 1.37 -0.25 15.82
N LEU A 79 0.58 0.41 14.97
CA LEU A 79 1.07 1.32 13.94
C LEU A 79 0.63 2.75 14.21
N ASN A 80 1.46 3.70 13.78
CA ASN A 80 1.12 5.12 13.81
C ASN A 80 0.43 5.53 12.49
N PRO A 81 -0.84 5.95 12.50
CA PRO A 81 -1.54 6.37 11.28
C PRO A 81 -0.98 7.67 10.67
N ASP A 82 -0.12 8.43 11.40
CA ASP A 82 0.60 9.59 10.85
C ASP A 82 1.86 9.22 10.06
N SER A 83 2.33 7.96 10.19
CA SER A 83 3.48 7.49 9.40
C SER A 83 3.14 7.39 7.92
N ILE A 84 4.15 7.45 7.07
CA ILE A 84 3.99 7.15 5.63
C ILE A 84 3.82 5.63 5.47
N PHE A 85 2.70 5.20 4.89
CA PHE A 85 2.43 3.79 4.59
C PHE A 85 2.97 3.43 3.22
N ASP A 86 4.13 2.77 3.22
CA ASP A 86 4.79 2.20 2.03
C ASP A 86 4.34 0.75 1.89
N ILE A 87 3.60 0.44 0.84
CA ILE A 87 2.88 -0.85 0.71
C ILE A 87 3.36 -1.62 -0.52
N GLN A 88 3.81 -2.86 -0.29
CA GLN A 88 4.14 -3.83 -1.34
C GLN A 88 3.30 -5.10 -1.18
N ILE A 89 2.17 -5.16 -1.87
CA ILE A 89 1.19 -6.26 -1.80
C ILE A 89 1.09 -6.99 -3.15
N LYS A 90 1.78 -8.10 -3.26
CA LYS A 90 1.82 -8.95 -4.46
C LYS A 90 2.39 -10.33 -4.11
N ARG A 91 2.09 -11.35 -4.92
CA ARG A 91 2.73 -12.66 -4.75
C ARG A 91 4.24 -12.50 -4.67
N LEU A 92 4.88 -13.27 -3.79
CA LEU A 92 6.31 -13.21 -3.67
C LEU A 92 6.97 -13.91 -4.86
N HIS A 93 7.88 -13.19 -5.50
CA HIS A 93 8.67 -13.69 -6.61
C HIS A 93 9.93 -12.83 -6.79
N GLU A 94 11.05 -13.45 -7.15
CA GLU A 94 12.33 -12.74 -7.33
C GLU A 94 12.22 -11.53 -8.26
N TYR A 95 11.51 -11.66 -9.40
CA TYR A 95 11.37 -10.55 -10.35
C TYR A 95 10.51 -9.38 -9.85
N LYS A 96 9.69 -9.58 -8.81
CA LYS A 96 8.91 -8.51 -8.14
C LYS A 96 9.74 -7.72 -7.15
N ARG A 97 10.92 -8.19 -6.83
CA ARG A 97 12.01 -7.52 -6.09
C ARG A 97 11.65 -7.09 -4.66
N GLN A 98 10.84 -7.88 -3.95
CA GLN A 98 10.61 -7.63 -2.51
C GLN A 98 11.93 -7.63 -1.71
N GLN A 99 12.90 -8.45 -2.11
CA GLN A 99 14.25 -8.45 -1.54
C GLN A 99 14.97 -7.10 -1.72
N MET A 100 14.74 -6.38 -2.82
CA MET A 100 15.32 -5.05 -3.02
C MET A 100 14.70 -4.03 -2.07
N ASN A 101 13.39 -4.10 -1.83
CA ASN A 101 12.73 -3.29 -0.81
C ASN A 101 13.24 -3.64 0.60
N ALA A 102 13.47 -4.92 0.90
CA ALA A 102 14.11 -5.33 2.15
C ALA A 102 15.50 -4.70 2.34
N LEU A 103 16.33 -4.63 1.29
CA LEU A 103 17.63 -3.94 1.33
C LEU A 103 17.48 -2.43 1.57
N TYR A 104 16.46 -1.79 0.98
CA TYR A 104 16.15 -0.39 1.25
C TYR A 104 15.73 -0.17 2.71
N ILE A 105 14.92 -1.08 3.28
CA ILE A 105 14.54 -1.05 4.69
C ILE A 105 15.77 -1.17 5.60
N ILE A 106 16.70 -2.08 5.30
CA ILE A 106 17.97 -2.22 6.03
C ILE A 106 18.78 -0.93 5.95
N HIS A 107 18.87 -0.33 4.77
CA HIS A 107 19.56 0.95 4.59
C HIS A 107 18.93 2.05 5.47
N LYS A 108 17.60 2.18 5.47
CA LYS A 108 16.88 3.14 6.32
C LYS A 108 17.08 2.87 7.80
N TYR A 109 17.05 1.61 8.21
CA TYR A 109 17.35 1.21 9.59
C TYR A 109 18.74 1.71 10.03
N LEU A 110 19.77 1.49 9.20
CA LEU A 110 21.12 1.92 9.48
C LEU A 110 21.27 3.46 9.48
N GLU A 111 20.56 4.18 8.61
CA GLU A 111 20.51 5.65 8.65
C GLU A 111 19.96 6.15 9.99
N ILE A 112 18.83 5.57 10.47
CA ILE A 112 18.19 5.95 11.74
C ILE A 112 19.13 5.63 12.90
N LYS A 113 19.75 4.45 12.93
CA LYS A 113 20.77 4.07 13.95
C LYS A 113 21.97 5.02 13.93
N GLY A 114 22.35 5.54 12.77
CA GLY A 114 23.37 6.56 12.58
C GLY A 114 22.94 7.99 12.95
N GLY A 115 21.69 8.18 13.45
CA GLY A 115 21.16 9.47 13.89
C GLY A 115 20.39 10.26 12.82
N LYS A 116 20.28 9.77 11.58
CA LYS A 116 19.53 10.42 10.49
C LYS A 116 18.04 10.01 10.55
N LYS A 117 17.28 10.72 11.35
CA LYS A 117 15.86 10.44 11.56
C LYS A 117 15.00 11.01 10.42
N PRO A 118 13.96 10.27 9.94
CA PRO A 118 13.04 10.78 8.93
C PRO A 118 12.15 11.88 9.53
N ALA A 119 11.72 12.83 8.71
CA ALA A 119 10.81 13.91 9.12
C ALA A 119 9.40 13.38 9.51
N ARG A 120 8.98 12.28 8.90
CA ARG A 120 7.76 11.54 9.25
C ARG A 120 8.12 10.07 9.41
N PRO A 121 7.52 9.37 10.40
CA PRO A 121 7.73 7.94 10.55
C PRO A 121 7.36 7.16 9.28
N LEU A 122 8.01 6.03 9.05
CA LEU A 122 7.80 5.14 7.91
C LEU A 122 7.19 3.83 8.39
N THR A 123 6.19 3.33 7.71
CA THR A 123 5.62 2.00 7.96
C THR A 123 5.60 1.20 6.66
N PHE A 124 6.45 0.18 6.59
CA PHE A 124 6.53 -0.73 5.45
C PHE A 124 5.58 -1.89 5.66
N ILE A 125 4.61 -2.06 4.77
CA ILE A 125 3.59 -3.11 4.88
C ILE A 125 3.70 -4.05 3.68
N PHE A 126 3.97 -5.33 3.97
CA PHE A 126 4.05 -6.38 2.98
C PHE A 126 2.86 -7.32 3.06
N GLY A 127 2.33 -7.70 1.90
CA GLY A 127 1.36 -8.76 1.77
C GLY A 127 1.76 -9.68 0.63
N ALA A 128 2.15 -10.92 0.95
CA ALA A 128 2.64 -11.85 -0.05
C ALA A 128 2.29 -13.30 0.31
N LYS A 129 2.28 -14.14 -0.70
CA LYS A 129 2.22 -15.61 -0.57
C LYS A 129 3.25 -16.22 -1.52
N ALA A 130 3.93 -17.26 -1.06
CA ALA A 130 4.88 -18.03 -1.85
C ALA A 130 4.36 -19.46 -2.07
N ALA A 131 4.68 -20.05 -3.23
CA ALA A 131 4.46 -21.48 -3.43
C ALA A 131 5.35 -22.28 -2.46
N PRO A 132 4.88 -23.37 -1.84
CA PRO A 132 5.64 -24.13 -0.86
C PRO A 132 7.00 -24.64 -1.38
N ALA A 133 7.08 -24.99 -2.66
CA ALA A 133 8.31 -25.48 -3.30
C ALA A 133 9.29 -24.35 -3.71
N TYR A 134 8.89 -23.07 -3.63
CA TYR A 134 9.73 -21.94 -4.04
C TYR A 134 10.58 -21.47 -2.86
N VAL A 135 11.72 -22.13 -2.64
CA VAL A 135 12.59 -21.95 -1.47
C VAL A 135 13.01 -20.49 -1.31
N ILE A 136 13.58 -19.86 -2.34
CA ILE A 136 14.05 -18.46 -2.30
C ILE A 136 12.92 -17.49 -1.91
N ALA A 137 11.69 -17.72 -2.40
CA ALA A 137 10.55 -16.89 -2.02
C ALA A 137 10.24 -17.00 -0.52
N ARG A 138 10.34 -18.21 0.04
CA ARG A 138 10.18 -18.44 1.48
C ARG A 138 11.30 -17.76 2.29
N ASP A 139 12.52 -17.80 1.80
CA ASP A 139 13.67 -17.14 2.45
C ASP A 139 13.48 -15.61 2.47
N ILE A 140 12.92 -15.03 1.40
CA ILE A 140 12.60 -13.59 1.36
C ILE A 140 11.49 -13.27 2.38
N ILE A 141 10.45 -14.11 2.51
CA ILE A 141 9.42 -13.92 3.56
C ILE A 141 10.08 -13.97 4.94
N HIS A 142 10.96 -14.96 5.16
CA HIS A 142 11.66 -15.09 6.44
C HIS A 142 12.51 -13.84 6.73
N LEU A 143 13.24 -13.32 5.74
CA LEU A 143 13.98 -12.06 5.88
C LEU A 143 13.07 -10.90 6.31
N LEU A 144 11.89 -10.74 5.70
CA LEU A 144 10.94 -9.69 6.06
C LEU A 144 10.42 -9.84 7.49
N LEU A 145 10.14 -11.07 7.94
CA LEU A 145 9.72 -11.35 9.31
C LEU A 145 10.84 -11.07 10.33
N VAL A 146 12.08 -11.40 9.99
CA VAL A 146 13.24 -11.05 10.83
C VAL A 146 13.43 -9.54 10.93
N LEU A 147 13.29 -8.82 9.81
CA LEU A 147 13.34 -7.35 9.80
C LEU A 147 12.21 -6.74 10.65
N GLN A 148 10.98 -7.27 10.55
CA GLN A 148 9.87 -6.87 11.41
C GLN A 148 10.24 -7.03 12.89
N GLN A 149 10.74 -8.20 13.27
CA GLN A 149 11.12 -8.49 14.66
C GLN A 149 12.23 -7.55 15.17
N ILE A 150 13.28 -7.33 14.39
CA ILE A 150 14.41 -6.49 14.79
C ILE A 150 13.96 -5.03 14.89
N ILE A 151 13.35 -4.50 13.85
CA ILE A 151 13.02 -3.07 13.72
C ILE A 151 11.95 -2.65 14.71
N ASN A 152 10.87 -3.45 14.83
CA ASN A 152 9.74 -3.12 15.68
C ASN A 152 10.07 -3.17 17.17
N ASN A 153 11.15 -3.86 17.57
CA ASN A 153 11.60 -3.96 18.96
C ASN A 153 12.85 -3.11 19.28
N ASP A 154 13.49 -2.49 18.27
CA ASP A 154 14.65 -1.63 18.51
C ASP A 154 14.21 -0.27 19.10
N PRO A 155 14.60 0.06 20.35
CA PRO A 155 14.16 1.29 21.02
C PRO A 155 14.63 2.58 20.32
N ASP A 156 15.71 2.52 19.55
CA ASP A 156 16.26 3.67 18.82
C ASP A 156 15.52 3.91 17.49
N VAL A 157 14.78 2.92 16.97
CA VAL A 157 14.22 2.92 15.62
C VAL A 157 12.71 2.82 15.58
N LYS A 158 12.09 2.05 16.47
CA LYS A 158 10.66 1.68 16.43
C LYS A 158 9.68 2.86 16.35
N ASP A 159 10.06 4.04 16.83
CA ASP A 159 9.24 5.25 16.79
C ASP A 159 9.33 5.98 15.43
N TYR A 160 10.34 5.64 14.62
CA TYR A 160 10.61 6.25 13.32
C TYR A 160 10.33 5.31 12.14
N MET A 161 10.37 4.00 12.40
CA MET A 161 10.17 3.00 11.36
C MET A 161 9.55 1.73 11.92
N LYS A 162 8.58 1.18 11.19
CA LYS A 162 7.94 -0.11 11.45
C LYS A 162 7.92 -0.94 10.17
N VAL A 163 7.95 -2.26 10.35
CA VAL A 163 7.76 -3.23 9.26
C VAL A 163 6.67 -4.19 9.66
N VAL A 164 5.73 -4.47 8.77
CA VAL A 164 4.66 -5.45 8.99
C VAL A 164 4.51 -6.34 7.77
N MET A 165 4.58 -7.64 7.99
CA MET A 165 4.22 -8.66 7.02
C MET A 165 2.84 -9.20 7.39
N VAL A 166 1.79 -8.80 6.65
CA VAL A 166 0.41 -9.23 6.97
C VAL A 166 0.20 -10.70 6.64
N GLU A 167 -0.42 -11.42 7.57
CA GLU A 167 -0.73 -12.83 7.41
C GLU A 167 -1.88 -13.03 6.42
N ASN A 168 -1.82 -14.13 5.70
CA ASN A 168 -2.89 -14.58 4.78
C ASN A 168 -3.43 -13.50 3.84
N TYR A 169 -2.56 -12.63 3.30
CA TYR A 169 -2.96 -11.61 2.33
C TYR A 169 -3.92 -12.15 1.27
N ASN A 170 -5.05 -11.50 1.09
CA ASN A 170 -6.13 -11.87 0.18
C ASN A 170 -6.88 -10.61 -0.31
N VAL A 171 -7.93 -10.81 -1.12
CA VAL A 171 -8.72 -9.70 -1.69
C VAL A 171 -9.36 -8.83 -0.63
N SER A 172 -9.92 -9.40 0.43
CA SER A 172 -10.55 -8.64 1.52
C SER A 172 -9.55 -7.79 2.28
N TYR A 173 -8.32 -8.31 2.48
CA TYR A 173 -7.23 -7.52 3.07
C TYR A 173 -6.79 -6.39 2.12
N ALA A 174 -6.73 -6.66 0.82
CA ALA A 174 -6.40 -5.65 -0.20
C ALA A 174 -7.38 -4.47 -0.19
N GLU A 175 -8.67 -4.71 0.04
CA GLU A 175 -9.71 -3.68 0.13
C GLU A 175 -9.49 -2.70 1.29
N LYS A 176 -8.69 -3.06 2.30
CA LYS A 176 -8.29 -2.20 3.41
C LYS A 176 -6.92 -1.54 3.17
N LEU A 177 -5.96 -2.29 2.62
CA LEU A 177 -4.60 -1.83 2.38
C LEU A 177 -4.54 -0.76 1.29
N ILE A 178 -5.27 -0.93 0.20
CA ILE A 178 -5.21 -0.05 -0.97
C ILE A 178 -5.67 1.38 -0.65
N PRO A 179 -6.84 1.62 -0.02
CA PRO A 179 -7.26 2.98 0.32
C PRO A 179 -6.34 3.69 1.31
N ALA A 180 -5.65 2.94 2.18
CA ALA A 180 -4.76 3.47 3.20
C ALA A 180 -3.32 3.72 2.72
N CYS A 181 -2.98 3.29 1.50
CA CYS A 181 -1.64 3.39 0.93
C CYS A 181 -1.22 4.83 0.65
N ASP A 182 0.00 5.22 1.06
CA ASP A 182 0.63 6.47 0.66
C ASP A 182 1.63 6.24 -0.49
N ILE A 183 2.45 5.19 -0.38
CA ILE A 183 3.43 4.80 -1.39
C ILE A 183 3.15 3.36 -1.84
N SER A 184 2.97 3.17 -3.12
CA SER A 184 2.75 1.86 -3.74
C SER A 184 4.01 1.37 -4.44
N GLU A 185 4.59 0.27 -3.95
CA GLU A 185 5.80 -0.30 -4.51
C GLU A 185 5.52 -1.09 -5.81
N GLN A 186 5.94 -0.51 -6.95
CA GLN A 186 5.79 -1.06 -8.28
C GLN A 186 7.17 -1.25 -8.94
N ILE A 187 8.00 -2.10 -8.33
CA ILE A 187 9.42 -2.26 -8.64
C ILE A 187 9.78 -3.57 -9.34
N SER A 188 8.82 -4.25 -9.96
CA SER A 188 9.09 -5.46 -10.76
C SER A 188 10.06 -5.19 -11.90
N LEU A 189 10.85 -6.21 -12.29
CA LEU A 189 11.71 -6.12 -13.46
C LEU A 189 10.89 -5.87 -14.73
N ALA A 190 11.37 -4.97 -15.57
CA ALA A 190 10.82 -4.74 -16.90
C ALA A 190 10.71 -6.06 -17.70
N SER A 191 9.70 -6.20 -18.52
CA SER A 191 9.39 -7.38 -19.34
C SER A 191 8.96 -8.65 -18.56
N LYS A 192 8.99 -8.66 -17.22
CA LYS A 192 8.56 -9.81 -16.40
C LYS A 192 7.16 -9.65 -15.83
N GLU A 193 6.72 -8.42 -15.58
CA GLU A 193 5.35 -8.08 -15.18
C GLU A 193 4.60 -7.57 -16.42
N ALA A 194 3.51 -8.23 -16.82
CA ALA A 194 2.75 -7.83 -18.01
C ALA A 194 2.08 -6.45 -17.80
N SER A 195 0.89 -6.37 -17.22
CA SER A 195 0.26 -5.10 -16.86
C SER A 195 0.22 -4.88 -15.37
N GLY A 196 0.08 -5.95 -14.60
CA GLY A 196 -0.31 -5.87 -13.18
C GLY A 196 -1.72 -5.30 -13.01
N THR A 197 -2.30 -5.48 -11.84
CA THR A 197 -3.61 -4.88 -11.48
C THR A 197 -3.53 -4.08 -10.18
N GLY A 198 -2.50 -4.31 -9.35
CA GLY A 198 -2.26 -3.56 -8.13
C GLY A 198 -2.02 -2.07 -8.38
N ASN A 199 -1.20 -1.75 -9.37
CA ASN A 199 -0.95 -0.38 -9.81
C ASN A 199 -2.24 0.36 -10.21
N MET A 200 -3.13 -0.30 -10.96
CA MET A 200 -4.42 0.29 -11.36
C MET A 200 -5.30 0.59 -10.15
N LYS A 201 -5.34 -0.30 -9.16
CA LYS A 201 -6.11 -0.13 -7.92
C LYS A 201 -5.58 0.98 -7.03
N MET A 202 -4.24 1.14 -7.00
CA MET A 202 -3.57 2.16 -6.19
C MET A 202 -3.67 3.55 -6.79
N MET A 203 -3.95 3.66 -8.11
CA MET A 203 -4.14 4.94 -8.79
C MET A 203 -5.57 5.48 -8.69
N LEU A 204 -6.54 4.64 -8.35
CA LEU A 204 -7.90 5.05 -8.03
C LEU A 204 -7.98 5.66 -6.63
#